data_021e9123550bb124932dea1ca8959066
#
_entry.id   021e9123550bb124932dea1ca8959066
#
_cell.length_a   1.000
_cell.length_b   1.000
_cell.length_c   1.000
_cell.angle_alpha   90.00
_cell.angle_beta   90.00
_cell.angle_gamma   90.00
#
_symmetry.space_group_name_H-M   'P 1'
#
loop_
_entity.id
_entity.type
_entity.pdbx_description
1 polymer ?
#
loop_
_entity_poly.entity_id
_entity_poly.type
_entity_poly.pdbx_seq_one_letter_code
_entity_poly.pdbx_strand_id
1 'polypeptide(L)'
;DDRSRVPLAIRWPTGITKPGRTIKDFINLSDLAPTFLKAAGLKPPSMMTAKSLIPIFENRLSKNHKAAFIAMERHDGCRKGGKGYPCRAIRTSNHLYIHNFEPTRWPSGSPDPSVCARAIPYGEIDSSPTKTFMMEYRNKHGIARLAELAFGMRPAEELYDLKTDPHQMKNLAGSLPVAKTQATLRKKLFDHLKTTKDPRITGGPVNWDNYPYYGVIYTKGWSVNPKPLAQE
;
A
#
# COMPACT_ATOMS: atom_id res chain seq x y z
N ASP A 1 -2.33 -8.38 1.85
CA ASP A 1 -2.06 -7.96 3.23
C ASP A 1 -0.61 -8.29 3.64
N ASP A 2 -0.04 -9.40 3.18
CA ASP A 2 1.29 -9.84 3.61
C ASP A 2 2.41 -8.86 3.27
N ARG A 3 2.31 -8.13 2.16
CA ARG A 3 3.28 -7.09 1.78
C ARG A 3 3.26 -5.85 2.68
N SER A 4 2.18 -5.61 3.40
CA SER A 4 2.02 -4.45 4.30
C SER A 4 2.19 -4.80 5.78
N ARG A 5 2.44 -6.07 6.11
CA ARG A 5 2.67 -6.54 7.47
C ARG A 5 4.12 -6.93 7.64
N VAL A 6 4.81 -6.18 8.48
CA VAL A 6 6.22 -6.46 8.82
C VAL A 6 6.36 -6.68 10.31
N PRO A 7 7.27 -7.55 10.77
CA PRO A 7 7.58 -7.70 12.19
C PRO A 7 8.14 -6.39 12.76
N LEU A 8 7.67 -6.01 13.95
CA LEU A 8 8.19 -4.86 14.68
C LEU A 8 8.46 -5.29 16.12
N ALA A 9 9.72 -5.18 16.56
CA ALA A 9 10.12 -5.37 17.93
C ALA A 9 10.81 -4.11 18.44
N ILE A 10 10.44 -3.68 19.66
CA ILE A 10 10.99 -2.47 20.27
C ILE A 10 11.49 -2.84 21.68
N ARG A 11 12.72 -2.44 21.96
CA ARG A 11 13.34 -2.54 23.29
C ARG A 11 13.68 -1.14 23.78
N TRP A 12 13.10 -0.75 24.92
CA TRP A 12 13.39 0.51 25.59
C TRP A 12 13.20 0.35 27.11
N PRO A 13 14.27 -0.05 27.84
CA PRO A 13 14.17 -0.45 29.25
C PRO A 13 13.55 0.59 30.17
N THR A 14 13.82 1.88 29.93
CA THR A 14 13.34 2.99 30.77
C THR A 14 11.99 3.56 30.32
N GLY A 15 11.50 3.22 29.13
CA GLY A 15 10.29 3.81 28.55
C GLY A 15 9.13 2.82 28.35
N ILE A 16 9.41 1.51 28.38
CA ILE A 16 8.36 0.49 28.22
C ILE A 16 8.01 -0.08 29.59
N THR A 17 6.78 0.21 30.04
CA THR A 17 6.22 -0.46 31.21
C THR A 17 5.73 -1.86 30.78
N LYS A 18 5.87 -2.88 31.62
CA LYS A 18 5.47 -4.26 31.35
C LYS A 18 6.09 -4.81 30.04
N PRO A 19 7.41 -5.01 29.98
CA PRO A 19 8.08 -5.58 28.81
C PRO A 19 7.65 -7.04 28.57
N GLY A 20 8.05 -7.61 27.41
CA GLY A 20 7.81 -9.00 27.06
C GLY A 20 6.39 -9.31 26.55
N ARG A 21 5.58 -8.29 26.24
CA ARG A 21 4.22 -8.46 25.71
C ARG A 21 4.14 -8.32 24.20
N THR A 22 3.15 -8.96 23.61
CA THR A 22 2.76 -8.77 22.21
C THR A 22 1.60 -7.78 22.13
N ILE A 23 1.73 -6.77 21.29
CA ILE A 23 0.71 -5.75 21.02
C ILE A 23 -0.04 -6.11 19.75
N LYS A 24 -1.38 -6.04 19.79
CA LYS A 24 -2.27 -6.32 18.67
C LYS A 24 -2.84 -5.06 18.00
N ASP A 25 -2.46 -3.89 18.50
CA ASP A 25 -2.85 -2.62 17.88
C ASP A 25 -2.21 -2.45 16.51
N PHE A 26 -2.87 -1.70 15.63
CA PHE A 26 -2.33 -1.39 14.32
C PHE A 26 -1.27 -0.28 14.45
N ILE A 27 -0.09 -0.54 13.93
CA ILE A 27 1.04 0.39 13.94
C ILE A 27 1.47 0.62 12.51
N ASN A 28 1.57 1.88 12.11
CA ASN A 28 2.21 2.27 10.87
C ASN A 28 3.67 2.62 11.14
N LEU A 29 4.57 2.35 10.22
CA LEU A 29 5.98 2.74 10.38
C LEU A 29 6.14 4.26 10.56
N SER A 30 5.23 5.06 10.00
CA SER A 30 5.18 6.50 10.22
C SER A 30 5.00 6.91 11.68
N ASP A 31 4.43 6.03 12.53
CA ASP A 31 4.24 6.30 13.96
C ASP A 31 5.58 6.32 14.73
N LEU A 32 6.65 5.75 14.15
CA LEU A 32 7.97 5.74 14.75
C LEU A 32 8.57 7.14 14.84
N ALA A 33 8.41 7.98 13.83
CA ALA A 33 9.01 9.32 13.81
C ALA A 33 8.54 10.19 14.98
N PRO A 34 7.23 10.42 15.21
CA PRO A 34 6.78 11.17 16.38
C PRO A 34 7.05 10.45 17.70
N THR A 35 7.23 9.13 17.69
CA THR A 35 7.61 8.36 18.87
C THR A 35 9.05 8.66 19.29
N PHE A 36 9.98 8.64 18.34
CA PHE A 36 11.39 8.94 18.61
C PHE A 36 11.58 10.39 19.09
N LEU A 37 10.90 11.35 18.46
CA LEU A 37 10.94 12.73 18.94
C LEU A 37 10.45 12.85 20.38
N LYS A 38 9.32 12.24 20.72
CA LYS A 38 8.81 12.26 22.09
C LYS A 38 9.71 11.52 23.09
N ALA A 39 10.31 10.42 22.67
CA ALA A 39 11.28 9.70 23.52
C ALA A 39 12.52 10.55 23.82
N ALA A 40 12.91 11.43 22.89
CA ALA A 40 13.99 12.41 23.07
C ALA A 40 13.53 13.70 23.79
N GLY A 41 12.30 13.78 24.29
CA GLY A 41 11.76 14.99 24.94
C GLY A 41 11.36 16.11 23.97
N LEU A 42 11.34 15.83 22.65
CA LEU A 42 11.04 16.83 21.63
C LEU A 42 9.55 16.80 21.23
N LYS A 43 9.02 17.97 20.85
CA LYS A 43 7.66 18.07 20.33
C LYS A 43 7.66 17.73 18.83
N PRO A 44 6.85 16.74 18.38
CA PRO A 44 6.70 16.47 16.97
C PRO A 44 6.15 17.70 16.21
N PRO A 45 6.70 18.02 15.01
CA PRO A 45 6.15 19.08 14.17
C PRO A 45 4.69 18.83 13.80
N SER A 46 3.91 19.90 13.59
CA SER A 46 2.48 19.82 13.28
C SER A 46 2.17 19.12 11.94
N MET A 47 3.14 19.10 11.01
CA MET A 47 3.02 18.39 9.74
C MET A 47 3.05 16.87 9.90
N MET A 48 3.51 16.32 11.01
CA MET A 48 3.45 14.88 11.29
C MET A 48 2.03 14.47 11.65
N THR A 49 1.37 13.75 10.76
CA THR A 49 -0.01 13.26 10.95
C THR A 49 -0.09 11.95 11.73
N ALA A 50 1.02 11.22 11.80
CA ALA A 50 1.15 9.95 12.53
C ALA A 50 1.07 10.13 14.05
N LYS A 51 0.81 9.04 14.76
CA LYS A 51 0.57 9.04 16.21
C LYS A 51 1.68 8.32 16.96
N SER A 52 2.22 8.99 17.99
CA SER A 52 3.27 8.40 18.82
C SER A 52 2.79 7.14 19.56
N LEU A 53 3.68 6.15 19.65
CA LEU A 53 3.47 4.88 20.36
C LEU A 53 3.71 4.99 21.87
N ILE A 54 4.14 6.13 22.40
CA ILE A 54 4.38 6.31 23.83
C ILE A 54 3.21 5.83 24.70
N PRO A 55 1.93 6.14 24.40
CA PRO A 55 0.80 5.62 25.17
C PRO A 55 0.74 4.09 25.24
N ILE A 56 1.13 3.42 24.14
CA ILE A 56 1.19 1.95 24.09
C ILE A 56 2.34 1.45 24.96
N PHE A 57 3.50 2.10 24.93
CA PHE A 57 4.65 1.74 25.76
C PHE A 57 4.34 1.85 27.26
N GLU A 58 3.59 2.86 27.64
CA GLU A 58 3.11 3.10 29.01
C GLU A 58 1.90 2.22 29.40
N ASN A 59 1.52 1.26 28.58
CA ASN A 59 0.37 0.39 28.78
C ASN A 59 -0.97 1.14 28.93
N ARG A 60 -1.10 2.28 28.31
CA ARG A 60 -2.35 3.05 28.23
C ARG A 60 -3.16 2.61 27.02
N LEU A 61 -4.49 2.55 27.17
CA LEU A 61 -5.38 2.24 26.05
C LEU A 61 -5.23 3.28 24.93
N SER A 62 -4.90 2.81 23.74
CA SER A 62 -4.84 3.66 22.55
C SER A 62 -6.12 3.56 21.74
N LYS A 63 -6.87 4.67 21.64
CA LYS A 63 -8.03 4.77 20.74
C LYS A 63 -7.61 4.99 19.29
N ASN A 64 -6.36 5.32 19.04
CA ASN A 64 -5.85 5.80 17.76
C ASN A 64 -5.33 4.68 16.82
N HIS A 65 -5.05 3.50 17.35
CA HIS A 65 -4.39 2.40 16.63
C HIS A 65 -5.35 1.24 16.34
N LYS A 66 -6.56 1.56 15.88
CA LYS A 66 -7.60 0.55 15.54
C LYS A 66 -7.64 0.19 14.06
N ALA A 67 -6.88 0.86 13.24
CA ALA A 67 -6.73 0.60 11.81
C ALA A 67 -5.37 1.07 11.33
N ALA A 68 -4.84 0.42 10.29
CA ALA A 68 -3.71 0.89 9.52
C ALA A 68 -4.20 1.50 8.21
N PHE A 69 -3.54 2.56 7.77
CA PHE A 69 -3.75 3.16 6.45
C PHE A 69 -2.53 2.90 5.59
N ILE A 70 -2.76 2.47 4.37
CA ILE A 70 -1.73 2.04 3.43
C ILE A 70 -1.86 2.86 2.16
N ALA A 71 -0.74 3.31 1.62
CA ALA A 71 -0.67 4.04 0.38
C ALA A 71 0.39 3.43 -0.53
N MET A 72 0.09 3.35 -1.81
CA MET A 72 1.05 3.02 -2.85
C MET A 72 0.89 4.00 -4.02
N GLU A 73 2.00 4.36 -4.62
CA GLU A 73 2.06 5.15 -5.85
C GLU A 73 2.91 4.40 -6.88
N ARG A 74 4.06 4.93 -7.25
CA ARG A 74 4.99 4.26 -8.16
C ARG A 74 6.07 3.54 -7.35
N HIS A 75 6.21 2.23 -7.56
CA HIS A 75 7.29 1.45 -6.98
C HIS A 75 8.40 1.23 -8.02
N ASP A 76 8.04 0.75 -9.21
CA ASP A 76 9.02 0.50 -10.29
C ASP A 76 8.52 1.08 -11.63
N GLY A 77 9.44 1.23 -12.58
CA GLY A 77 9.15 1.64 -13.96
C GLY A 77 8.62 0.48 -14.82
N CYS A 78 7.58 -0.18 -14.37
CA CYS A 78 7.05 -1.39 -15.00
C CYS A 78 5.73 -1.19 -15.77
N ARG A 79 5.41 0.07 -16.12
CA ARG A 79 4.26 0.44 -16.96
C ARG A 79 4.67 1.44 -18.01
N LYS A 80 3.93 1.51 -19.11
CA LYS A 80 4.18 2.48 -20.19
C LYS A 80 4.31 3.90 -19.61
N GLY A 81 5.41 4.57 -19.95
CA GLY A 81 5.72 5.92 -19.45
C GLY A 81 6.08 5.97 -17.97
N GLY A 82 6.49 4.86 -17.33
CA GLY A 82 6.90 4.80 -15.94
C GLY A 82 5.80 5.12 -14.92
N LYS A 83 4.54 4.99 -15.30
CA LYS A 83 3.39 5.33 -14.45
C LYS A 83 3.26 4.38 -13.27
N GLY A 84 2.81 4.93 -12.13
CA GLY A 84 2.52 4.17 -10.93
C GLY A 84 1.17 3.45 -10.97
N TYR A 85 0.90 2.67 -9.92
CA TYR A 85 -0.43 2.12 -9.63
C TYR A 85 -0.90 2.67 -8.28
N PRO A 86 -1.55 3.85 -8.30
CA PRO A 86 -1.95 4.52 -7.07
C PRO A 86 -3.11 3.81 -6.41
N CYS A 87 -2.92 3.40 -5.17
CA CYS A 87 -4.00 2.90 -4.33
C CYS A 87 -3.89 3.39 -2.90
N ARG A 88 -5.01 3.39 -2.20
CA ARG A 88 -5.11 3.64 -0.76
C ARG A 88 -5.93 2.55 -0.12
N ALA A 89 -5.55 2.16 1.08
CA ALA A 89 -6.29 1.13 1.79
C ALA A 89 -6.45 1.45 3.27
N ILE A 90 -7.50 0.88 3.86
CA ILE A 90 -7.69 0.81 5.30
C ILE A 90 -7.78 -0.66 5.73
N ARG A 91 -6.93 -1.05 6.67
CA ARG A 91 -6.89 -2.37 7.28
C ARG A 91 -7.40 -2.28 8.71
N THR A 92 -8.45 -3.02 9.01
CA THR A 92 -9.00 -3.19 10.36
C THR A 92 -8.80 -4.63 10.83
N SER A 93 -9.20 -4.98 12.06
CA SER A 93 -9.11 -6.36 12.53
C SER A 93 -9.80 -7.39 11.64
N ASN A 94 -10.91 -6.99 11.00
CA ASN A 94 -11.77 -7.91 10.26
C ASN A 94 -11.77 -7.70 8.75
N HIS A 95 -11.39 -6.51 8.27
CA HIS A 95 -11.56 -6.17 6.86
C HIS A 95 -10.35 -5.45 6.31
N LEU A 96 -10.10 -5.65 5.02
CA LEU A 96 -9.23 -4.82 4.19
C LEU A 96 -10.11 -4.20 3.10
N TYR A 97 -10.13 -2.87 3.02
CA TYR A 97 -10.75 -2.13 1.93
C TYR A 97 -9.69 -1.36 1.17
N ILE A 98 -9.71 -1.47 -0.16
CA ILE A 98 -8.76 -0.83 -1.06
C ILE A 98 -9.53 0.03 -2.06
N HIS A 99 -9.02 1.24 -2.32
CA HIS A 99 -9.45 2.10 -3.40
C HIS A 99 -8.31 2.28 -4.41
N ASN A 100 -8.55 1.83 -5.65
CA ASN A 100 -7.63 1.92 -6.77
C ASN A 100 -8.00 3.15 -7.61
N PHE A 101 -7.12 4.16 -7.68
CA PHE A 101 -7.41 5.40 -8.40
C PHE A 101 -7.29 5.26 -9.92
N GLU A 102 -6.53 4.30 -10.38
CA GLU A 102 -6.26 4.07 -11.81
C GLU A 102 -6.51 2.60 -12.18
N PRO A 103 -7.77 2.14 -12.11
CA PRO A 103 -8.09 0.72 -12.30
C PRO A 103 -7.84 0.21 -13.72
N THR A 104 -7.63 1.11 -14.68
CA THR A 104 -7.25 0.79 -16.07
C THR A 104 -5.76 0.47 -16.24
N ARG A 105 -4.96 0.65 -15.20
CA ARG A 105 -3.54 0.29 -15.20
C ARG A 105 -3.33 -1.11 -14.65
N TRP A 106 -2.29 -1.79 -15.12
CA TRP A 106 -1.89 -3.10 -14.62
C TRP A 106 -1.32 -3.00 -13.20
N PRO A 107 -1.94 -3.59 -12.18
CA PRO A 107 -1.47 -3.48 -10.80
C PRO A 107 -0.08 -4.12 -10.60
N SER A 108 0.15 -5.26 -11.25
CA SER A 108 1.42 -6.00 -11.18
C SER A 108 2.47 -5.54 -12.21
N GLY A 109 2.21 -4.44 -12.92
CA GLY A 109 3.02 -4.01 -14.06
C GLY A 109 2.50 -4.51 -15.39
N SER A 110 2.98 -3.93 -16.49
CA SER A 110 2.56 -4.31 -17.85
C SER A 110 2.90 -5.77 -18.17
N PRO A 111 2.02 -6.50 -18.88
CA PRO A 111 2.37 -7.78 -19.45
C PRO A 111 3.42 -7.67 -20.57
N ASP A 112 3.54 -6.50 -21.22
CA ASP A 112 4.51 -6.23 -22.26
C ASP A 112 5.84 -5.76 -21.63
N PRO A 113 6.91 -6.57 -21.71
CA PRO A 113 8.19 -6.22 -21.15
C PRO A 113 8.87 -5.04 -21.87
N SER A 114 8.50 -4.73 -23.12
CA SER A 114 9.11 -3.65 -23.90
C SER A 114 8.83 -2.27 -23.31
N VAL A 115 7.75 -2.13 -22.54
CA VAL A 115 7.39 -0.88 -21.85
C VAL A 115 7.81 -0.83 -20.39
N CYS A 116 8.55 -1.85 -19.91
CA CYS A 116 9.05 -1.94 -18.54
C CYS A 116 10.53 -1.59 -18.50
N ALA A 117 10.96 -0.76 -17.57
CA ALA A 117 12.37 -0.34 -17.42
C ALA A 117 13.34 -1.52 -17.34
N ARG A 118 12.94 -2.59 -16.64
CA ARG A 118 13.76 -3.81 -16.46
C ARG A 118 13.53 -4.88 -17.51
N ALA A 119 12.73 -4.62 -18.54
CA ALA A 119 12.34 -5.62 -19.56
C ALA A 119 11.73 -6.90 -18.97
N ILE A 120 11.01 -6.78 -17.85
CA ILE A 120 10.38 -7.89 -17.13
C ILE A 120 8.86 -7.68 -17.16
N PRO A 121 8.07 -8.63 -17.70
CA PRO A 121 6.61 -8.55 -17.64
C PRO A 121 6.15 -8.62 -16.18
N TYR A 122 5.08 -7.89 -15.85
CA TYR A 122 4.57 -7.81 -14.49
C TYR A 122 5.65 -7.46 -13.46
N GLY A 123 6.40 -6.38 -13.72
CA GLY A 123 7.64 -6.03 -13.02
C GLY A 123 7.49 -5.64 -11.55
N GLU A 124 6.25 -5.43 -11.04
CA GLU A 124 6.00 -5.24 -9.59
C GLU A 124 6.13 -6.55 -8.80
N ILE A 125 6.13 -7.69 -9.49
CA ILE A 125 6.35 -9.01 -8.90
C ILE A 125 7.75 -9.46 -9.28
N ASP A 126 8.58 -9.76 -8.27
CA ASP A 126 9.93 -10.23 -8.49
C ASP A 126 9.98 -11.53 -9.29
N SER A 127 11.07 -11.71 -10.03
CA SER A 127 11.31 -12.92 -10.80
C SER A 127 11.44 -14.13 -9.86
N SER A 128 10.72 -15.20 -10.19
CA SER A 128 10.78 -16.45 -9.44
C SER A 128 10.33 -17.62 -10.32
N PRO A 129 10.70 -18.87 -9.99
CA PRO A 129 10.19 -20.05 -10.70
C PRO A 129 8.65 -20.11 -10.71
N THR A 130 8.00 -19.72 -9.60
CA THR A 130 6.54 -19.66 -9.49
C THR A 130 5.94 -18.64 -10.46
N LYS A 131 6.51 -17.44 -10.55
CA LYS A 131 6.04 -16.42 -11.51
C LYS A 131 6.17 -16.92 -12.94
N THR A 132 7.33 -17.49 -13.29
CA THR A 132 7.57 -18.05 -14.63
C THR A 132 6.55 -19.13 -14.97
N PHE A 133 6.36 -20.09 -14.08
CA PHE A 133 5.38 -21.16 -14.22
C PHE A 133 3.95 -20.61 -14.42
N MET A 134 3.52 -19.68 -13.59
CA MET A 134 2.18 -19.11 -13.67
C MET A 134 1.97 -18.31 -14.96
N MET A 135 2.99 -17.64 -15.47
CA MET A 135 2.92 -16.91 -16.74
C MET A 135 2.85 -17.86 -17.92
N GLU A 136 3.66 -18.92 -17.94
CA GLU A 136 3.72 -19.93 -19.00
C GLU A 136 2.41 -20.71 -19.09
N TYR A 137 1.86 -21.11 -17.95
CA TYR A 137 0.67 -21.96 -17.87
C TYR A 137 -0.62 -21.19 -17.54
N ARG A 138 -0.63 -19.85 -17.69
CA ARG A 138 -1.75 -18.99 -17.29
C ARG A 138 -3.12 -19.35 -17.85
N ASN A 139 -3.16 -20.04 -19.00
CA ASN A 139 -4.41 -20.45 -19.65
C ASN A 139 -4.82 -21.90 -19.31
N LYS A 140 -4.02 -22.64 -18.53
CA LYS A 140 -4.35 -24.01 -18.15
C LYS A 140 -5.33 -24.04 -17.00
N HIS A 141 -6.22 -25.04 -17.03
CA HIS A 141 -7.15 -25.32 -15.93
C HIS A 141 -6.39 -25.42 -14.60
N GLY A 142 -6.95 -24.84 -13.54
CA GLY A 142 -6.33 -24.77 -12.21
C GLY A 142 -5.32 -23.63 -12.03
N ILE A 143 -4.62 -23.19 -13.10
CA ILE A 143 -3.66 -22.08 -13.04
C ILE A 143 -4.32 -20.77 -13.43
N ALA A 144 -5.27 -20.78 -14.40
CA ALA A 144 -5.87 -19.57 -14.93
C ALA A 144 -6.43 -18.62 -13.86
N ARG A 145 -7.14 -19.16 -12.87
CA ARG A 145 -7.66 -18.36 -11.76
C ARG A 145 -6.54 -17.76 -10.90
N LEU A 146 -5.49 -18.52 -10.62
CA LEU A 146 -4.36 -18.03 -9.81
C LEU A 146 -3.56 -16.97 -10.57
N ALA A 147 -3.38 -17.16 -11.88
CA ALA A 147 -2.74 -16.18 -12.74
C ALA A 147 -3.56 -14.88 -12.80
N GLU A 148 -4.89 -14.96 -12.91
CA GLU A 148 -5.76 -13.78 -12.86
C GLU A 148 -5.67 -13.07 -11.50
N LEU A 149 -5.65 -13.81 -10.38
CA LEU A 149 -5.46 -13.23 -9.05
C LEU A 149 -4.09 -12.59 -8.86
N ALA A 150 -3.05 -13.10 -9.51
CA ALA A 150 -1.69 -12.56 -9.39
C ALA A 150 -1.44 -11.38 -10.33
N PHE A 151 -1.91 -11.48 -11.58
CA PHE A 151 -1.51 -10.58 -12.66
C PHE A 151 -2.65 -9.75 -13.22
N GLY A 152 -3.91 -10.14 -12.99
CA GLY A 152 -5.09 -9.52 -13.57
C GLY A 152 -5.32 -8.09 -13.14
N MET A 153 -6.17 -7.40 -13.89
CA MET A 153 -6.62 -6.04 -13.56
C MET A 153 -7.41 -6.03 -12.27
N ARG A 154 -7.42 -4.90 -11.58
CA ARG A 154 -8.20 -4.72 -10.35
C ARG A 154 -9.34 -3.72 -10.59
N PRO A 155 -10.51 -3.95 -9.97
CA PRO A 155 -11.57 -2.95 -9.98
C PRO A 155 -11.19 -1.71 -9.17
N ALA A 156 -11.98 -0.65 -9.29
CA ALA A 156 -11.76 0.58 -8.54
C ALA A 156 -11.83 0.39 -7.02
N GLU A 157 -12.64 -0.58 -6.56
CA GLU A 157 -12.79 -0.88 -5.15
C GLU A 157 -12.64 -2.38 -4.88
N GLU A 158 -11.95 -2.70 -3.78
CA GLU A 158 -11.82 -4.07 -3.29
C GLU A 158 -12.16 -4.11 -1.80
N LEU A 159 -12.86 -5.16 -1.39
CA LEU A 159 -13.20 -5.41 0.01
C LEU A 159 -13.00 -6.90 0.34
N TYR A 160 -12.28 -7.18 1.39
CA TYR A 160 -12.00 -8.54 1.85
C TYR A 160 -12.39 -8.70 3.31
N ASP A 161 -13.10 -9.79 3.64
CA ASP A 161 -13.34 -10.23 5.02
C ASP A 161 -12.19 -11.13 5.46
N LEU A 162 -11.33 -10.62 6.30
CA LEU A 162 -10.10 -11.30 6.71
C LEU A 162 -10.31 -12.41 7.74
N LYS A 163 -11.53 -12.56 8.26
CA LYS A 163 -11.90 -13.69 9.12
C LYS A 163 -12.18 -14.95 8.32
N THR A 164 -12.91 -14.79 7.20
CA THR A 164 -13.34 -15.89 6.35
C THR A 164 -12.44 -16.10 5.15
N ASP A 165 -11.71 -15.05 4.75
CA ASP A 165 -10.79 -15.03 3.61
C ASP A 165 -9.45 -14.33 3.98
N PRO A 166 -8.62 -14.96 4.83
CA PRO A 166 -7.35 -14.37 5.29
C PRO A 166 -6.35 -14.14 4.15
N HIS A 167 -6.51 -14.83 3.02
CA HIS A 167 -5.63 -14.72 1.85
C HIS A 167 -6.14 -13.76 0.76
N GLN A 168 -7.27 -13.07 0.99
CA GLN A 168 -7.85 -12.07 0.09
C GLN A 168 -8.08 -12.63 -1.34
N MET A 169 -8.67 -13.81 -1.41
CA MET A 169 -8.93 -14.52 -2.67
C MET A 169 -10.28 -14.13 -3.30
N LYS A 170 -11.19 -13.51 -2.53
CA LYS A 170 -12.54 -13.17 -2.98
C LYS A 170 -12.85 -11.71 -2.68
N ASN A 171 -12.85 -10.88 -3.71
CA ASN A 171 -13.32 -9.50 -3.58
C ASN A 171 -14.84 -9.47 -3.36
N LEU A 172 -15.28 -8.83 -2.27
CA LEU A 172 -16.68 -8.68 -1.88
C LEU A 172 -17.25 -7.31 -2.24
N ALA A 173 -16.44 -6.38 -2.79
CA ALA A 173 -16.91 -5.04 -3.13
C ALA A 173 -18.10 -5.10 -4.10
N GLY A 174 -19.10 -4.24 -3.84
CA GLY A 174 -20.34 -4.19 -4.63
C GLY A 174 -21.38 -5.23 -4.24
N SER A 175 -21.10 -6.17 -3.33
CA SER A 175 -22.12 -7.13 -2.90
C SER A 175 -23.04 -6.54 -1.81
N LEU A 176 -24.34 -6.79 -1.91
CA LEU A 176 -25.36 -6.27 -0.99
C LEU A 176 -25.10 -6.59 0.49
N PRO A 177 -24.72 -7.82 0.87
CA PRO A 177 -24.51 -8.18 2.28
C PRO A 177 -23.45 -7.34 3.00
N VAL A 178 -22.48 -6.79 2.27
CA VAL A 178 -21.38 -6.00 2.85
C VAL A 178 -21.43 -4.52 2.49
N ALA A 179 -22.48 -4.05 1.83
CA ALA A 179 -22.60 -2.66 1.34
C ALA A 179 -22.41 -1.61 2.46
N LYS A 180 -23.01 -1.84 3.64
CA LYS A 180 -22.85 -0.95 4.80
C LYS A 180 -21.39 -0.94 5.32
N THR A 181 -20.74 -2.10 5.35
CA THR A 181 -19.34 -2.23 5.76
C THR A 181 -18.44 -1.51 4.78
N GLN A 182 -18.64 -1.72 3.47
CA GLN A 182 -17.91 -1.04 2.41
C GLN A 182 -18.03 0.48 2.53
N ALA A 183 -19.26 0.99 2.63
CA ALA A 183 -19.51 2.43 2.78
C ALA A 183 -18.83 3.02 4.03
N THR A 184 -18.86 2.29 5.14
CA THR A 184 -18.21 2.70 6.40
C THR A 184 -16.69 2.78 6.27
N LEU A 185 -16.08 1.76 5.66
CA LEU A 185 -14.62 1.71 5.49
C LEU A 185 -14.15 2.73 4.46
N ARG A 186 -14.90 2.88 3.37
CA ARG A 186 -14.66 3.94 2.37
C ARG A 186 -14.68 5.31 3.02
N LYS A 187 -15.73 5.63 3.79
CA LYS A 187 -15.82 6.90 4.50
C LYS A 187 -14.62 7.12 5.42
N LYS A 188 -14.26 6.14 6.24
CA LYS A 188 -13.10 6.23 7.16
C LYS A 188 -11.79 6.47 6.40
N LEU A 189 -11.57 5.77 5.28
CA LEU A 189 -10.40 5.97 4.45
C LEU A 189 -10.36 7.41 3.91
N PHE A 190 -11.45 7.85 3.27
CA PHE A 190 -11.49 9.18 2.64
C PHE A 190 -11.43 10.32 3.67
N ASP A 191 -12.03 10.17 4.85
CA ASP A 191 -11.88 11.13 5.95
C ASP A 191 -10.41 11.23 6.41
N HIS A 192 -9.71 10.09 6.51
CA HIS A 192 -8.28 10.08 6.80
C HIS A 192 -7.47 10.80 5.72
N LEU A 193 -7.70 10.47 4.45
CA LEU A 193 -7.00 11.10 3.32
C LEU A 193 -7.24 12.62 3.26
N LYS A 194 -8.45 13.09 3.56
CA LYS A 194 -8.76 14.52 3.69
C LYS A 194 -7.95 15.16 4.83
N THR A 195 -7.98 14.53 6.01
CA THR A 195 -7.28 15.04 7.19
C THR A 195 -5.78 15.12 6.98
N THR A 196 -5.21 14.16 6.26
CA THR A 196 -3.78 14.09 5.93
C THR A 196 -3.42 14.88 4.67
N LYS A 197 -4.40 15.55 4.04
CA LYS A 197 -4.23 16.35 2.82
C LYS A 197 -3.66 15.53 1.66
N ASP A 198 -4.14 14.30 1.48
CA ASP A 198 -3.72 13.46 0.34
C ASP A 198 -4.13 14.15 -0.99
N PRO A 199 -3.17 14.47 -1.87
CA PRO A 199 -3.47 15.24 -3.08
C PRO A 199 -4.36 14.50 -4.07
N ARG A 200 -4.46 13.17 -4.00
CA ARG A 200 -5.37 12.37 -4.85
C ARG A 200 -6.84 12.72 -4.63
N ILE A 201 -7.20 13.24 -3.45
CA ILE A 201 -8.58 13.59 -3.13
C ILE A 201 -8.80 15.05 -2.77
N THR A 202 -7.74 15.80 -2.45
CA THR A 202 -7.81 17.23 -2.14
C THR A 202 -7.60 18.14 -3.34
N GLY A 203 -7.24 17.56 -4.51
CA GLY A 203 -7.04 18.31 -5.74
C GLY A 203 -5.69 19.00 -5.87
N GLY A 204 -4.69 18.60 -5.07
CA GLY A 204 -3.32 19.07 -5.22
C GLY A 204 -2.60 18.45 -6.43
N PRO A 205 -1.42 18.96 -6.82
CA PRO A 205 -0.65 18.40 -7.92
C PRO A 205 -0.23 16.97 -7.61
N VAL A 206 -0.52 16.05 -8.55
CA VAL A 206 -0.16 14.64 -8.47
C VAL A 206 0.96 14.37 -9.47
N ASN A 207 2.21 14.57 -9.04
CA ASN A 207 3.38 14.54 -9.91
C ASN A 207 4.19 13.23 -9.84
N TRP A 208 3.74 12.22 -9.09
CA TRP A 208 4.50 10.98 -8.89
C TRP A 208 4.82 10.24 -10.19
N ASP A 209 3.93 10.30 -11.18
CA ASP A 209 4.14 9.69 -12.51
C ASP A 209 5.20 10.44 -13.34
N ASN A 210 5.51 11.71 -12.97
CA ASN A 210 6.41 12.58 -13.70
C ASN A 210 7.81 12.71 -13.06
N TYR A 211 8.00 12.15 -11.87
CA TYR A 211 9.32 12.17 -11.24
C TYR A 211 10.33 11.31 -12.01
N PRO A 212 11.59 11.72 -12.08
CA PRO A 212 12.65 10.91 -12.69
C PRO A 212 12.67 9.50 -12.12
N TYR A 213 12.94 8.52 -12.96
CA TYR A 213 13.20 7.15 -12.54
C TYR A 213 14.70 6.93 -12.46
N TYR A 214 15.20 6.67 -11.27
CA TYR A 214 16.63 6.49 -11.02
C TYR A 214 17.07 5.01 -10.99
N GLY A 215 16.14 4.08 -11.25
CA GLY A 215 16.46 2.65 -11.38
C GLY A 215 17.15 2.32 -12.70
N VAL A 216 17.67 1.11 -12.81
CA VAL A 216 18.32 0.64 -14.04
C VAL A 216 17.30 0.46 -15.14
N ILE A 217 17.65 0.92 -16.34
CA ILE A 217 16.82 0.83 -17.55
C ILE A 217 17.50 -0.13 -18.52
N TYR A 218 16.85 -1.24 -18.81
CA TYR A 218 17.35 -2.26 -19.76
C TYR A 218 16.66 -2.22 -21.13
N THR A 219 15.49 -1.58 -21.22
CA THR A 219 14.68 -1.53 -22.44
C THR A 219 15.00 -0.27 -23.24
N LYS A 220 15.45 -0.44 -24.49
CA LYS A 220 15.62 0.68 -25.44
C LYS A 220 14.26 1.31 -25.71
N GLY A 221 14.16 2.63 -25.64
CA GLY A 221 12.93 3.37 -25.91
C GLY A 221 12.01 3.53 -24.69
N TRP A 222 12.31 2.90 -23.55
CA TRP A 222 11.65 3.25 -22.32
C TRP A 222 12.16 4.61 -21.85
N SER A 223 11.30 5.59 -21.82
CA SER A 223 11.60 6.90 -21.23
C SER A 223 10.48 7.33 -20.32
N VAL A 224 10.81 7.62 -19.08
CA VAL A 224 10.13 8.71 -18.38
C VAL A 224 10.80 9.96 -18.89
N ASN A 225 10.08 10.81 -19.60
CA ASN A 225 10.60 12.10 -19.98
C ASN A 225 10.54 13.00 -18.73
N PRO A 226 11.59 13.11 -17.91
CA PRO A 226 11.58 14.05 -16.82
C PRO A 226 11.75 15.41 -17.48
N LYS A 227 10.67 16.20 -17.56
CA LYS A 227 10.90 17.64 -17.63
C LYS A 227 11.75 17.96 -16.40
N PRO A 228 12.93 18.58 -16.56
CA PRO A 228 13.69 19.04 -15.42
C PRO A 228 12.73 19.86 -14.53
N LEU A 229 12.73 19.55 -13.23
CA LEU A 229 12.11 20.46 -12.28
C LEU A 229 12.77 21.81 -12.53
N ALA A 230 12.00 22.82 -12.91
CA ALA A 230 12.50 24.17 -12.95
C ALA A 230 13.13 24.44 -11.58
N GLN A 231 14.41 24.73 -11.57
CA GLN A 231 15.07 25.21 -10.36
C GLN A 231 14.46 26.59 -10.08
N GLU A 232 13.58 26.67 -9.07
CA GLU A 232 13.19 27.90 -8.44
C GLU A 232 14.26 28.34 -7.41
#